data_22b58e52b368b36545567252bedb3c4e
#
_entry.id   22b58e52b368b36545567252bedb3c4e
#
_cell.length_a   1.000
_cell.length_b   1.000
_cell.length_c   1.000
_cell.angle_alpha   90.00
_cell.angle_beta   90.00
_cell.angle_gamma   90.00
#
_symmetry.space_group_name_H-M   'P 1'
#
loop_
_entity.id
_entity.type
_entity.pdbx_description
1 polymer ?
#
loop_
_entity_poly.entity_id
_entity_poly.type
_entity_poly.pdbx_seq_one_letter_code
_entity_poly.pdbx_strand_id
1 'polypeptide(L)' 'MDYRISKAAKAASEYIIQKASEKKFGDITVRVSLKDGVPVKIEKTYCEYYVERKSEKIVEK' A
#
# COMPACT_ATOMS: atom_id res chain seq x y z
N MET A 1 14.80 -1.69 -18.35
CA MET A 1 14.31 -1.13 -17.10
C MET A 1 15.39 -1.18 -16.05
N ASP A 2 15.48 -0.15 -15.27
CA ASP A 2 16.47 -0.11 -14.22
C ASP A 2 16.17 -1.19 -13.19
N TYR A 3 17.20 -1.86 -12.75
CA TYR A 3 17.09 -2.89 -11.73
C TYR A 3 16.43 -2.35 -10.47
N ARG A 4 16.70 -1.10 -10.10
CA ARG A 4 16.09 -0.51 -8.90
C ARG A 4 14.59 -0.28 -9.05
N ILE A 5 14.14 -0.01 -10.27
CA ILE A 5 12.71 0.13 -10.53
C ILE A 5 12.03 -1.22 -10.38
N SER A 6 12.63 -2.25 -10.93
CA SER A 6 12.09 -3.60 -10.81
C SER A 6 12.02 -4.05 -9.37
N LYS A 7 13.06 -3.76 -8.61
CA LYS A 7 13.11 -4.13 -7.21
C LYS A 7 12.04 -3.42 -6.39
N ALA A 8 11.84 -2.14 -6.67
CA ALA A 8 10.81 -1.37 -5.98
C ALA A 8 9.43 -1.90 -6.31
N ALA A 9 9.18 -2.23 -7.55
CA ALA A 9 7.89 -2.77 -7.97
C ALA A 9 7.62 -4.10 -7.30
N LYS A 10 8.65 -4.93 -7.19
CA LYS A 10 8.50 -6.22 -6.56
C LYS A 10 8.18 -6.06 -5.07
N ALA A 11 8.86 -5.17 -4.39
CA ALA A 11 8.61 -4.93 -2.98
C ALA A 11 7.19 -4.43 -2.75
N ALA A 12 6.72 -3.53 -3.60
CA ALA A 12 5.37 -3.01 -3.48
C ALA A 12 4.34 -4.09 -3.71
N SER A 13 4.54 -4.92 -4.73
CA SER A 13 3.60 -5.97 -5.02
C SER A 13 3.54 -7.00 -3.91
N GLU A 14 4.67 -7.36 -3.34
CA GLU A 14 4.71 -8.33 -2.25
C GLU A 14 3.96 -7.79 -1.03
N TYR A 15 4.11 -6.51 -0.75
CA TYR A 15 3.42 -5.93 0.38
C TYR A 15 1.91 -5.96 0.17
N ILE A 16 1.46 -5.63 -1.03
CA ILE A 16 0.04 -5.65 -1.36
C ILE A 16 -0.51 -7.05 -1.22
N ILE A 17 0.18 -8.03 -1.76
CA ILE A 17 -0.28 -9.42 -1.69
C ILE A 17 -0.33 -9.88 -0.24
N GLN A 18 0.68 -9.56 0.52
CA GLN A 18 0.73 -9.98 1.91
C GLN A 18 -0.43 -9.40 2.70
N LYS A 19 -0.65 -8.11 2.58
CA LYS A 19 -1.71 -7.47 3.36
C LYS A 19 -3.09 -7.87 2.89
N ALA A 20 -3.26 -8.03 1.61
CA ALA A 20 -4.55 -8.47 1.08
C ALA A 20 -4.87 -9.88 1.51
N SER A 21 -3.85 -10.72 1.72
CA SER A 21 -4.08 -12.08 2.19
C SER A 21 -4.40 -12.14 3.67
N GLU A 22 -3.85 -11.22 4.44
CA GLU A 22 -4.03 -11.25 5.89
C GLU A 22 -5.25 -10.49 6.35
N LYS A 23 -5.64 -9.47 5.63
CA LYS A 23 -6.68 -8.56 6.09
C LYS A 23 -7.84 -8.54 5.12
N LYS A 24 -9.02 -8.34 5.63
CA LYS A 24 -10.19 -8.27 4.80
C LYS A 24 -10.63 -6.85 4.52
N PHE A 25 -10.32 -5.92 5.39
CA PHE A 25 -10.76 -4.55 5.26
C PHE A 25 -9.60 -3.62 5.55
N GLY A 26 -9.56 -2.53 4.89
CA GLY A 26 -8.54 -1.54 5.13
C GLY A 26 -8.01 -0.96 3.84
N ASP A 27 -7.05 -0.08 3.98
CA ASP A 27 -6.43 0.58 2.84
C ASP A 27 -4.95 0.29 2.83
N ILE A 28 -4.44 -0.06 1.69
CA ILE A 28 -3.02 -0.27 1.49
C ILE A 28 -2.50 0.88 0.68
N THR A 29 -1.49 1.55 1.17
CA THR A 29 -0.89 2.65 0.46
C THR A 29 0.58 2.38 0.24
N VAL A 30 1.03 2.55 -0.97
CA VAL A 30 2.43 2.43 -1.28
C VAL A 30 2.84 3.71 -1.99
N ARG A 31 3.84 4.38 -1.46
CA ARG A 31 4.33 5.60 -2.05
C ARG A 31 5.78 5.40 -2.45
N VAL A 32 6.09 5.69 -3.68
CA VAL A 32 7.45 5.55 -4.17
C VAL A 32 7.95 6.93 -4.54
N SER A 33 9.05 7.33 -3.96
CA SER A 33 9.66 8.62 -4.27
C SER A 33 10.77 8.42 -5.27
N LEU A 34 10.80 9.25 -6.28
CA LEU A 34 11.77 9.13 -7.33
C LEU A 34 12.73 10.30 -7.32
N LYS A 35 13.96 10.03 -7.70
CA LYS A 35 14.92 11.08 -7.93
C LYS A 35 15.62 10.74 -9.23
N ASP A 36 15.53 11.62 -10.20
CA ASP A 36 16.10 11.40 -11.53
C ASP A 36 15.61 10.08 -12.14
N GLY A 37 14.33 9.79 -11.91
CA GLY A 37 13.71 8.59 -12.46
C GLY A 37 14.07 7.30 -11.73
N VAL A 38 14.75 7.42 -10.60
CA VAL A 38 15.17 6.24 -9.84
C VAL A 38 14.47 6.22 -8.50
N PRO A 39 13.89 5.10 -8.12
CA PRO A 39 13.25 5.01 -6.81
C PRO A 39 14.28 5.11 -5.71
N VAL A 40 14.09 6.03 -4.79
CA VAL A 40 15.00 6.22 -3.67
C VAL A 40 14.34 5.97 -2.33
N LYS A 41 13.02 5.84 -2.32
CA LYS A 41 12.33 5.62 -1.07
C LYS A 41 11.00 4.95 -1.34
N ILE A 42 10.65 3.98 -0.53
CA ILE A 42 9.36 3.33 -0.61
C ILE A 42 8.73 3.41 0.77
N GLU A 43 7.52 3.93 0.83
CA GLU A 43 6.77 3.96 2.07
C GLU A 43 5.59 3.04 1.90
N LYS A 44 5.40 2.16 2.86
CA LYS A 44 4.31 1.21 2.83
C LYS A 44 3.47 1.42 4.07
N THR A 45 2.19 1.60 3.89
CA THR A 45 1.29 1.86 5.00
C THR A 45 0.04 1.02 4.87
N TYR A 46 -0.37 0.45 5.95
CA TYR A 46 -1.65 -0.25 5.99
C TYR A 46 -2.51 0.42 7.03
N CYS A 47 -3.71 0.80 6.65
CA CYS A 47 -4.64 1.43 7.56
C CYS A 47 -5.85 0.56 7.68
N GLU A 48 -6.02 -0.01 8.82
CA GLU A 48 -7.13 -0.89 9.05
C GLU A 48 -8.29 -0.07 9.54
N TYR A 49 -9.47 -0.27 8.99
CA TYR A 49 -10.60 0.42 9.53
C TYR A 49 -11.63 -0.58 10.03
N TYR A 50 -12.37 -0.11 10.98
CA TYR A 50 -13.35 -0.91 11.65
C TYR A 50 -14.67 -0.71 10.95
N VAL A 51 -15.29 -1.77 10.55
CA VAL A 51 -16.55 -1.71 9.85
C VAL A 51 -17.65 -2.11 10.81
N GLU A 52 -18.58 -1.19 11.08
CA GLU A 52 -19.68 -1.51 11.93
C GLU A 52 -20.85 -1.67 11.13
N ARG A 53 -21.63 -2.65 11.36
CA ARG A 53 -22.68 -2.85 10.62
C ARG A 53 -23.66 -1.83 10.72
N LYS A 54 -23.86 -1.22 11.68
CA LYS A 54 -24.81 -0.26 11.69
C LYS A 54 -24.34 0.98 11.32
N SER A 55 -23.60 1.36 11.09
CA SER A 55 -23.24 2.52 10.77
C SER A 55 -23.14 3.13 9.84
N GLU A 56 -23.07 3.70 9.79
CA GLU A 56 -22.99 4.22 9.04
C GLU A 56 -22.05 4.85 8.64
N LYS A 57 -21.68 5.34 8.45
CA LYS A 57 -20.97 5.90 7.96
C LYS A 57 -19.94 6.18 7.98
N ILE A 58 -19.49 6.30 7.67
CA ILE A 58 -18.51 6.37 7.80
C ILE A 58 -17.70 7.01 7.24
N VAL A 59 -17.45 7.49 7.08
CA VAL A 59 -16.77 7.99 6.68
C VAL A 59 -16.08 8.37 6.11
N GLU A 60 -15.84 8.61 5.84
CA GLU A 60 -15.20 8.89 5.36
C GLU A 60 -14.51 9.29 5.08
N LYS A 61 -14.16 9.52 4.81
CA LYS A 61 -13.43 9.78 4.57
C LYS A 61 -13.19 10.18 4.27
#